data_c3d4fec4e79ccadbce9594ea10c475ac
#
_entry.id   c3d4fec4e79ccadbce9594ea10c475ac
#
_cell.length_a   1.000
_cell.length_b   1.000
_cell.length_c   1.000
_cell.angle_alpha   90.00
_cell.angle_beta   90.00
_cell.angle_gamma   90.00
#
_symmetry.space_group_name_H-M   'P 1'
#
loop_
_entity.id
_entity.type
_entity.pdbx_description
1 polymer ?
#
loop_
_entity_poly.entity_id
_entity_poly.type
_entity_poly.pdbx_seq_one_letter_code
_entity_poly.pdbx_strand_id
1 'polypeptide(L)'
;MAGGSILGTRVQRKEDPKFLTSGGVYADDVDDPRLANAAQAVYVRSAVAHGTILSIDIDSALEMPGVLAIHTAESLGLEPVASPFNPASARTLLASDKVRHVGEPVAVVVAETQQQATDAAEMVFVDYDFLPALVDLEEALASDTLVYDAAGSNAVFDTTALGLPENTPAEEFFADCEVTVTGRFMNQRVAPCPLEVRASAATWDGGRLVQWISSQGAQGAKDAFTAANGGDAEAIHLITPDVGGGFGAKIDTYAEELLLGPLAKQLGRPVRWRETRSESMMQLGHGRAQLQYVTIGGTKDGKVTHYQLHAIQDAGSFVGMGTILAPFMTRPMASGVYDIPNIEVRTTSVVTNTTPTTAYRGAGRPEATAAIERAMDLFAHEIGQDPAEVRRKNLIAKFTEPHTTAVGQVY
;
A
#
# COMPACT_ATOMS: atom_id res chain seq x y z
N MET A 1 -44.19 -8.28 -18.94
CA MET A 1 -43.15 -7.65 -19.78
C MET A 1 -41.86 -8.37 -19.48
N ALA A 2 -41.30 -9.10 -20.44
CA ALA A 2 -39.98 -9.70 -20.27
C ALA A 2 -38.96 -8.55 -20.14
N GLY A 3 -38.28 -8.47 -19.00
CA GLY A 3 -37.25 -7.50 -18.82
C GLY A 3 -36.14 -7.75 -19.84
N GLY A 4 -35.94 -6.84 -20.78
CA GLY A 4 -34.82 -6.91 -21.72
C GLY A 4 -33.50 -6.93 -20.97
N SER A 5 -32.50 -7.62 -21.51
CA SER A 5 -31.16 -7.59 -20.99
C SER A 5 -30.63 -6.15 -20.89
N ILE A 6 -30.01 -5.79 -19.76
CA ILE A 6 -29.31 -4.50 -19.63
C ILE A 6 -27.98 -4.50 -20.38
N LEU A 7 -27.51 -5.69 -20.82
CA LEU A 7 -26.27 -5.80 -21.60
C LEU A 7 -26.43 -5.07 -22.95
N GLY A 8 -25.47 -4.19 -23.23
CA GLY A 8 -25.49 -3.36 -24.45
C GLY A 8 -26.42 -2.14 -24.40
N THR A 9 -27.14 -1.90 -23.29
CA THR A 9 -27.94 -0.69 -23.10
C THR A 9 -27.15 0.39 -22.34
N ARG A 10 -27.45 1.66 -22.66
CA ARG A 10 -26.86 2.80 -21.94
C ARG A 10 -27.59 2.97 -20.60
N VAL A 11 -26.93 2.48 -19.51
CA VAL A 11 -27.42 2.70 -18.15
C VAL A 11 -26.73 3.94 -17.57
N GLN A 12 -27.53 4.92 -17.13
CA GLN A 12 -27.00 6.11 -16.46
C GLN A 12 -26.77 5.83 -14.98
N ARG A 13 -25.70 6.39 -14.41
CA ARG A 13 -25.43 6.30 -12.98
C ARG A 13 -26.46 7.12 -12.21
N LYS A 14 -26.93 6.58 -11.10
CA LYS A 14 -27.91 7.26 -10.24
C LYS A 14 -27.34 8.48 -9.53
N GLU A 15 -26.02 8.49 -9.31
CA GLU A 15 -25.29 9.53 -8.62
C GLU A 15 -25.02 10.78 -9.48
N ASP A 16 -25.05 10.65 -10.82
CA ASP A 16 -24.70 11.74 -11.73
C ASP A 16 -25.48 13.05 -11.48
N PRO A 17 -26.82 13.02 -11.26
CA PRO A 17 -27.56 14.24 -10.94
C PRO A 17 -27.04 14.95 -9.70
N LYS A 18 -26.74 14.21 -8.62
CA LYS A 18 -26.18 14.75 -7.38
C LYS A 18 -24.84 15.45 -7.64
N PHE A 19 -23.88 14.75 -8.27
CA PHE A 19 -22.56 15.29 -8.53
C PHE A 19 -22.54 16.47 -9.49
N LEU A 20 -23.50 16.55 -10.41
CA LEU A 20 -23.59 17.64 -11.39
C LEU A 20 -24.36 18.88 -10.85
N THR A 21 -25.07 18.76 -9.75
CA THR A 21 -25.94 19.85 -9.23
C THR A 21 -25.54 20.30 -7.83
N SER A 22 -25.63 19.43 -6.83
CA SER A 22 -25.34 19.74 -5.41
C SER A 22 -23.93 19.39 -4.95
N GLY A 23 -23.19 18.64 -5.74
CA GLY A 23 -21.86 18.14 -5.37
C GLY A 23 -21.90 16.89 -4.49
N GLY A 24 -20.72 16.34 -4.22
CA GLY A 24 -20.51 15.26 -3.25
C GLY A 24 -20.42 15.77 -1.82
N VAL A 25 -20.56 14.85 -0.85
CA VAL A 25 -20.25 15.08 0.56
C VAL A 25 -19.15 14.10 0.93
N TYR A 26 -17.97 14.59 1.22
CA TYR A 26 -16.78 13.79 1.53
C TYR A 26 -16.58 13.70 3.06
N ALA A 27 -15.64 12.89 3.51
CA ALA A 27 -15.46 12.64 4.95
C ALA A 27 -15.17 13.92 5.76
N ASP A 28 -14.46 14.90 5.19
CA ASP A 28 -14.20 16.20 5.83
C ASP A 28 -15.40 17.14 5.77
N ASP A 29 -16.32 16.96 4.81
CA ASP A 29 -17.50 17.84 4.61
C ASP A 29 -18.71 17.42 5.47
N VAL A 30 -18.63 16.30 6.19
CA VAL A 30 -19.76 15.74 6.93
C VAL A 30 -20.24 16.74 7.98
N ASP A 31 -21.49 17.19 7.84
CA ASP A 31 -22.20 18.04 8.81
C ASP A 31 -23.25 17.20 9.54
N ASP A 32 -22.79 16.50 10.58
CA ASP A 32 -23.65 15.69 11.46
C ASP A 32 -23.70 16.34 12.84
N PRO A 33 -24.90 16.53 13.45
CA PRO A 33 -25.05 17.13 14.78
C PRO A 33 -24.19 16.46 15.86
N ARG A 34 -23.90 15.17 15.74
CA ARG A 34 -23.03 14.43 16.65
C ARG A 34 -21.56 14.87 16.58
N LEU A 35 -21.17 15.58 15.53
CA LEU A 35 -19.84 16.14 15.35
C LEU A 35 -19.74 17.62 15.76
N ALA A 36 -20.81 18.17 16.36
CA ALA A 36 -20.77 19.54 16.87
C ALA A 36 -19.63 19.73 17.89
N ASN A 37 -18.88 20.83 17.77
CA ASN A 37 -17.72 21.13 18.60
C ASN A 37 -16.62 20.04 18.59
N ALA A 38 -16.42 19.37 17.46
CA ALA A 38 -15.38 18.37 17.33
C ALA A 38 -13.99 19.01 17.55
N ALA A 39 -13.16 18.38 18.36
CA ALA A 39 -11.75 18.69 18.48
C ALA A 39 -11.02 18.29 17.21
N GLN A 40 -9.84 18.87 16.98
CA GLN A 40 -9.02 18.63 15.79
C GLN A 40 -7.75 17.87 16.18
N ALA A 41 -7.48 16.79 15.48
CA ALA A 41 -6.26 16.00 15.66
C ALA A 41 -5.23 16.35 14.58
N VAL A 42 -3.95 16.47 14.97
CA VAL A 42 -2.79 16.60 14.08
C VAL A 42 -1.73 15.62 14.54
N TYR A 43 -1.15 14.87 13.60
CA TYR A 43 -0.11 13.89 13.89
C TYR A 43 1.27 14.51 13.75
N VAL A 44 2.07 14.36 14.80
CA VAL A 44 3.51 14.62 14.75
C VAL A 44 4.18 13.48 14.00
N ARG A 45 4.94 13.81 12.99
CA ARG A 45 5.52 12.84 12.08
C ARG A 45 7.03 12.86 12.09
N SER A 46 7.65 11.70 11.95
CA SER A 46 9.09 11.60 11.83
C SER A 46 9.59 12.34 10.58
N ALA A 47 10.58 13.20 10.79
CA ALA A 47 11.41 13.77 9.71
C ALA A 47 12.60 12.85 9.35
N VAL A 48 12.79 11.76 10.10
CA VAL A 48 13.92 10.82 10.00
C VAL A 48 13.44 9.54 9.32
N ALA A 49 14.23 9.03 8.38
CA ALA A 49 13.89 7.81 7.66
C ALA A 49 14.13 6.55 8.50
N HIS A 50 15.16 6.55 9.37
CA HIS A 50 15.48 5.44 10.26
C HIS A 50 16.19 5.96 11.50
N GLY A 51 15.67 5.66 12.68
CA GLY A 51 16.25 6.11 13.95
C GLY A 51 15.53 5.53 15.14
N THR A 52 16.28 5.27 16.20
CA THR A 52 15.72 4.93 17.52
C THR A 52 15.19 6.19 18.18
N ILE A 53 13.97 6.15 18.71
CA ILE A 53 13.40 7.25 19.49
C ILE A 53 14.02 7.21 20.88
N LEU A 54 14.77 8.27 21.23
CA LEU A 54 15.36 8.43 22.56
C LEU A 54 14.39 9.08 23.54
N SER A 55 13.65 10.10 23.09
CA SER A 55 12.62 10.77 23.88
C SER A 55 11.62 11.51 22.97
N ILE A 56 10.43 11.76 23.50
CA ILE A 56 9.40 12.63 22.91
C ILE A 56 9.03 13.65 23.97
N ASP A 57 9.48 14.91 23.80
CA ASP A 57 9.17 16.02 24.70
C ASP A 57 7.92 16.74 24.20
N ILE A 58 6.88 16.76 25.04
CA ILE A 58 5.56 17.35 24.74
C ILE A 58 5.24 18.52 25.67
N ASP A 59 6.10 18.85 26.64
CA ASP A 59 5.79 19.78 27.73
C ASP A 59 5.42 21.18 27.19
N SER A 60 6.27 21.75 26.34
CA SER A 60 6.00 23.06 25.75
C SER A 60 4.75 23.07 24.84
N ALA A 61 4.48 21.96 24.16
CA ALA A 61 3.30 21.81 23.31
C ALA A 61 2.01 21.74 24.14
N LEU A 62 2.04 21.08 25.30
CA LEU A 62 0.88 20.98 26.22
C LEU A 62 0.45 22.33 26.79
N GLU A 63 1.37 23.28 26.94
CA GLU A 63 1.08 24.63 27.46
C GLU A 63 0.49 25.57 26.40
N MET A 64 0.43 25.14 25.13
CA MET A 64 -0.07 25.97 24.04
C MET A 64 -1.59 26.20 24.13
N PRO A 65 -2.07 27.42 23.79
CA PRO A 65 -3.48 27.76 23.86
C PRO A 65 -4.36 26.84 23.02
N GLY A 66 -5.40 26.29 23.64
CA GLY A 66 -6.40 25.44 22.96
C GLY A 66 -5.98 23.99 22.78
N VAL A 67 -4.81 23.58 23.26
CA VAL A 67 -4.42 22.18 23.31
C VAL A 67 -5.26 21.46 24.38
N LEU A 68 -5.85 20.33 24.00
CA LEU A 68 -6.71 19.53 24.87
C LEU A 68 -5.98 18.28 25.38
N ALA A 69 -5.16 17.67 24.53
CA ALA A 69 -4.36 16.51 24.86
C ALA A 69 -3.23 16.33 23.83
N ILE A 70 -2.14 15.71 24.27
CA ILE A 70 -1.09 15.17 23.39
C ILE A 70 -0.82 13.73 23.81
N HIS A 71 -0.81 12.83 22.83
CA HIS A 71 -0.64 11.42 23.11
C HIS A 71 0.52 10.83 22.30
N THR A 72 1.26 9.96 22.96
CA THR A 72 2.30 9.06 22.39
C THR A 72 1.78 7.62 22.45
N ALA A 73 2.52 6.68 21.91
CA ALA A 73 2.20 5.26 22.04
C ALA A 73 2.09 4.83 23.51
N GLU A 74 3.00 5.30 24.36
CA GLU A 74 3.05 5.00 25.79
C GLU A 74 1.81 5.54 26.51
N SER A 75 1.46 6.82 26.30
CA SER A 75 0.30 7.45 26.99
C SER A 75 -1.06 6.86 26.57
N LEU A 76 -1.15 6.28 25.37
CA LEU A 76 -2.33 5.55 24.90
C LEU A 76 -2.29 4.04 25.23
N GLY A 77 -1.18 3.54 25.80
CA GLY A 77 -1.01 2.11 26.07
C GLY A 77 -1.07 1.26 24.80
N LEU A 78 -0.48 1.74 23.70
CA LEU A 78 -0.53 1.02 22.43
C LEU A 78 0.43 -0.16 22.45
N GLU A 79 -0.10 -1.35 22.19
CA GLU A 79 0.70 -2.56 22.03
C GLU A 79 1.16 -2.72 20.57
N PRO A 80 2.34 -3.35 20.35
CA PRO A 80 2.78 -3.67 19.00
C PRO A 80 1.83 -4.63 18.29
N VAL A 81 1.46 -4.33 17.07
CA VAL A 81 0.65 -5.17 16.21
C VAL A 81 1.56 -5.89 15.23
N ALA A 82 1.55 -7.22 15.30
CA ALA A 82 2.32 -8.07 14.40
C ALA A 82 1.74 -8.05 12.99
N SER A 83 2.60 -8.11 11.98
CA SER A 83 2.18 -8.32 10.62
C SER A 83 1.60 -9.73 10.42
N PRO A 84 0.48 -9.88 9.69
CA PRO A 84 -0.06 -11.21 9.37
C PRO A 84 0.84 -11.99 8.40
N PHE A 85 1.76 -11.33 7.69
CA PHE A 85 2.65 -11.94 6.70
C PHE A 85 4.03 -12.29 7.27
N ASN A 86 4.46 -11.58 8.31
CA ASN A 86 5.68 -11.86 9.04
C ASN A 86 5.54 -11.38 10.50
N PRO A 87 5.19 -12.27 11.45
CA PRO A 87 4.92 -11.89 12.84
C PRO A 87 6.10 -11.23 13.57
N ALA A 88 7.33 -11.43 13.09
CA ALA A 88 8.51 -10.75 13.64
C ALA A 88 8.55 -9.25 13.26
N SER A 89 7.74 -8.81 12.31
CA SER A 89 7.62 -7.41 11.90
C SER A 89 6.41 -6.77 12.61
N ALA A 90 6.59 -6.43 13.88
CA ALA A 90 5.57 -5.78 14.69
C ALA A 90 5.85 -4.29 14.86
N ARG A 91 4.82 -3.44 14.94
CA ARG A 91 4.92 -2.01 15.24
C ARG A 91 3.69 -1.51 15.98
N THR A 92 3.84 -0.43 16.74
CA THR A 92 2.71 0.32 17.32
C THR A 92 2.09 1.28 16.29
N LEU A 93 0.84 1.70 16.51
CA LEU A 93 0.16 2.67 15.62
C LEU A 93 0.85 4.05 15.64
N LEU A 94 1.42 4.46 16.77
CA LEU A 94 2.39 5.55 16.87
C LEU A 94 3.75 4.92 17.15
N ALA A 95 4.79 5.35 16.47
CA ALA A 95 6.12 4.79 16.68
C ALA A 95 6.58 5.04 18.12
N SER A 96 7.07 3.99 18.80
CA SER A 96 7.47 4.04 20.21
C SER A 96 8.94 3.72 20.44
N ASP A 97 9.52 2.86 19.61
CA ASP A 97 10.90 2.36 19.73
C ASP A 97 11.79 2.94 18.63
N LYS A 98 11.32 2.85 17.39
CA LYS A 98 12.10 3.15 16.20
C LYS A 98 11.17 3.72 15.13
N VAL A 99 11.60 4.78 14.45
CA VAL A 99 10.98 5.25 13.22
C VAL A 99 11.62 4.56 12.03
N ARG A 100 10.79 4.21 11.02
CA ARG A 100 11.19 3.36 9.91
C ARG A 100 10.98 4.00 8.55
N HIS A 101 10.34 5.19 8.50
CA HIS A 101 10.24 6.02 7.28
C HIS A 101 9.92 7.47 7.63
N VAL A 102 10.25 8.39 6.72
CA VAL A 102 9.82 9.79 6.84
C VAL A 102 8.30 9.88 6.73
N GLY A 103 7.66 10.54 7.69
CA GLY A 103 6.20 10.67 7.77
C GLY A 103 5.52 9.68 8.73
N GLU A 104 6.25 8.72 9.31
CA GLU A 104 5.68 7.79 10.30
C GLU A 104 5.16 8.57 11.53
N PRO A 105 3.92 8.36 11.97
CA PRO A 105 3.36 9.09 13.10
C PRO A 105 4.02 8.65 14.41
N VAL A 106 4.44 9.61 15.23
CA VAL A 106 5.09 9.39 16.54
C VAL A 106 4.27 9.89 17.72
N ALA A 107 3.45 10.94 17.50
CA ALA A 107 2.53 11.47 18.50
C ALA A 107 1.29 12.04 17.80
N VAL A 108 0.25 12.34 18.58
CA VAL A 108 -0.95 13.03 18.12
C VAL A 108 -1.29 14.16 19.07
N VAL A 109 -1.49 15.35 18.52
CA VAL A 109 -1.98 16.55 19.22
C VAL A 109 -3.47 16.70 18.96
N VAL A 110 -4.24 16.92 20.02
CA VAL A 110 -5.68 17.22 19.93
C VAL A 110 -5.93 18.61 20.50
N ALA A 111 -6.52 19.51 19.72
CA ALA A 111 -6.78 20.88 20.11
C ALA A 111 -8.18 21.34 19.67
N GLU A 112 -8.57 22.55 20.10
CA GLU A 112 -9.88 23.15 19.78
C GLU A 112 -10.01 23.48 18.27
N THR A 113 -8.92 23.85 17.61
CA THR A 113 -8.89 24.16 16.19
C THR A 113 -7.70 23.50 15.48
N GLN A 114 -7.84 23.33 14.17
CA GLN A 114 -6.77 22.78 13.34
C GLN A 114 -5.46 23.59 13.44
N GLN A 115 -5.57 24.92 13.49
CA GLN A 115 -4.41 25.81 13.60
C GLN A 115 -3.68 25.60 14.92
N GLN A 116 -4.42 25.57 16.04
CA GLN A 116 -3.84 25.33 17.36
C GLN A 116 -3.19 23.95 17.46
N ALA A 117 -3.82 22.92 16.86
CA ALA A 117 -3.22 21.58 16.82
C ALA A 117 -1.93 21.54 15.98
N THR A 118 -1.89 22.30 14.86
CA THR A 118 -0.70 22.39 14.00
C THR A 118 0.42 23.12 14.71
N ASP A 119 0.14 24.31 15.28
CA ASP A 119 1.15 25.11 16.01
C ASP A 119 1.74 24.30 17.19
N ALA A 120 0.89 23.58 17.92
CA ALA A 120 1.36 22.74 19.02
C ALA A 120 2.14 21.50 18.55
N ALA A 121 1.77 20.91 17.41
CA ALA A 121 2.53 19.78 16.83
C ALA A 121 3.96 20.17 16.45
N GLU A 122 4.20 21.44 16.03
CA GLU A 122 5.53 21.95 15.75
C GLU A 122 6.39 22.17 17.01
N MET A 123 5.76 22.22 18.19
CA MET A 123 6.44 22.35 19.48
C MET A 123 6.81 21.00 20.11
N VAL A 124 6.31 19.89 19.58
CA VAL A 124 6.70 18.54 20.03
C VAL A 124 8.11 18.24 19.51
N PHE A 125 9.04 17.98 20.43
CA PHE A 125 10.41 17.63 20.08
C PHE A 125 10.63 16.13 20.23
N VAL A 126 11.16 15.50 19.18
CA VAL A 126 11.52 14.08 19.17
C VAL A 126 13.04 13.96 19.00
N ASP A 127 13.69 13.34 19.97
CA ASP A 127 15.13 13.06 19.93
C ASP A 127 15.38 11.67 19.33
N TYR A 128 16.29 11.59 18.39
CA TYR A 128 16.60 10.37 17.65
C TYR A 128 18.08 10.00 17.71
N ASP A 129 18.37 8.72 17.93
CA ASP A 129 19.62 8.12 17.53
C ASP A 129 19.51 7.61 16.08
N PHE A 130 20.24 8.26 15.17
CA PHE A 130 20.13 8.02 13.73
C PHE A 130 20.72 6.68 13.33
N LEU A 131 19.98 5.93 12.53
CA LEU A 131 20.40 4.66 11.95
C LEU A 131 20.57 4.79 10.42
N PRO A 132 21.40 3.94 9.79
CA PRO A 132 21.49 3.88 8.34
C PRO A 132 20.11 3.62 7.71
N ALA A 133 19.72 4.44 6.73
CA ALA A 133 18.46 4.29 6.01
C ALA A 133 18.66 3.46 4.75
N LEU A 134 17.90 2.40 4.61
CA LEU A 134 17.91 1.48 3.46
C LEU A 134 16.77 1.86 2.51
N VAL A 135 17.09 2.37 1.34
CA VAL A 135 16.11 2.77 0.31
C VAL A 135 16.27 2.01 -1.01
N ASP A 136 17.45 1.48 -1.28
CA ASP A 136 17.72 0.61 -2.41
C ASP A 136 17.40 -0.85 -2.06
N LEU A 137 16.75 -1.58 -2.97
CA LEU A 137 16.28 -2.94 -2.72
C LEU A 137 17.42 -3.97 -2.65
N GLU A 138 18.45 -3.80 -3.49
CA GLU A 138 19.60 -4.70 -3.52
C GLU A 138 20.47 -4.47 -2.29
N GLU A 139 20.65 -3.19 -1.91
CA GLU A 139 21.35 -2.82 -0.68
C GLU A 139 20.61 -3.34 0.55
N ALA A 140 19.29 -3.20 0.62
CA ALA A 140 18.49 -3.69 1.73
C ALA A 140 18.57 -5.21 1.90
N LEU A 141 18.61 -5.96 0.78
CA LEU A 141 18.79 -7.43 0.79
C LEU A 141 20.16 -7.85 1.30
N ALA A 142 21.20 -7.06 1.03
CA ALA A 142 22.59 -7.38 1.38
C ALA A 142 23.00 -6.80 2.74
N SER A 143 22.18 -5.96 3.36
CA SER A 143 22.54 -5.20 4.55
C SER A 143 22.39 -6.00 5.84
N ASP A 144 23.35 -5.82 6.77
CA ASP A 144 23.23 -6.27 8.15
C ASP A 144 22.37 -5.32 9.02
N THR A 145 22.09 -4.10 8.54
CA THR A 145 21.14 -3.20 9.19
C THR A 145 19.72 -3.70 8.92
N LEU A 146 18.96 -3.93 9.99
CA LEU A 146 17.61 -4.47 9.90
C LEU A 146 16.54 -3.39 10.17
N VAL A 147 15.52 -3.34 9.34
CA VAL A 147 14.33 -2.50 9.58
C VAL A 147 13.53 -3.06 10.77
N TYR A 148 13.50 -4.39 10.91
CA TYR A 148 12.93 -5.12 12.05
C TYR A 148 13.93 -6.12 12.58
N ASP A 149 14.53 -5.84 13.73
CA ASP A 149 15.59 -6.65 14.31
C ASP A 149 15.15 -8.11 14.55
N ALA A 150 13.91 -8.31 14.99
CA ALA A 150 13.34 -9.64 15.24
C ALA A 150 13.11 -10.48 13.98
N ALA A 151 13.07 -9.87 12.79
CA ALA A 151 12.85 -10.57 11.52
C ALA A 151 14.10 -11.30 11.02
N GLY A 152 15.31 -10.92 11.50
CA GLY A 152 16.57 -11.54 11.14
C GLY A 152 17.01 -11.31 9.68
N SER A 153 16.18 -10.71 8.85
CA SER A 153 16.45 -10.35 7.46
C SER A 153 15.50 -9.26 6.99
N ASN A 154 15.95 -8.42 6.06
CA ASN A 154 15.08 -7.48 5.36
C ASN A 154 14.28 -8.16 4.22
N ALA A 155 14.66 -9.36 3.77
CA ALA A 155 13.81 -10.21 2.94
C ALA A 155 12.71 -10.83 3.81
N VAL A 156 11.51 -10.26 3.75
CA VAL A 156 10.41 -10.61 4.66
C VAL A 156 9.43 -11.62 4.08
N PHE A 157 9.50 -11.86 2.77
CA PHE A 157 8.73 -12.86 2.08
C PHE A 157 9.42 -13.30 0.78
N ASP A 158 9.35 -14.58 0.47
CA ASP A 158 9.84 -15.16 -0.80
C ASP A 158 8.85 -16.23 -1.27
N THR A 159 8.71 -16.44 -2.57
CA THR A 159 7.81 -17.45 -3.14
C THR A 159 8.15 -18.87 -2.73
N THR A 160 9.36 -19.16 -2.29
CA THR A 160 9.73 -20.45 -1.70
C THR A 160 8.93 -20.76 -0.42
N ALA A 161 8.52 -19.73 0.34
CA ALA A 161 7.63 -19.89 1.48
C ALA A 161 6.22 -20.41 1.11
N LEU A 162 5.84 -20.29 -0.18
CA LEU A 162 4.61 -20.87 -0.74
C LEU A 162 4.83 -22.30 -1.28
N GLY A 163 6.03 -22.87 -1.10
CA GLY A 163 6.40 -24.17 -1.67
C GLY A 163 6.68 -24.13 -3.17
N LEU A 164 6.88 -22.94 -3.75
CA LEU A 164 7.28 -22.78 -5.15
C LEU A 164 8.81 -22.95 -5.25
N PRO A 165 9.31 -23.59 -6.31
CA PRO A 165 10.74 -23.76 -6.51
C PRO A 165 11.43 -22.41 -6.75
N GLU A 166 12.72 -22.35 -6.50
CA GLU A 166 13.57 -21.31 -7.04
C GLU A 166 13.62 -21.38 -8.58
N ASN A 167 13.96 -20.25 -9.22
CA ASN A 167 14.21 -20.28 -10.66
C ASN A 167 15.40 -21.22 -10.95
N THR A 168 15.27 -22.03 -11.99
CA THR A 168 16.37 -22.83 -12.55
C THR A 168 17.52 -21.92 -12.97
N PRO A 169 18.79 -22.30 -12.82
CA PRO A 169 19.90 -21.52 -13.36
C PRO A 169 19.69 -21.20 -14.83
N ALA A 170 19.96 -19.95 -15.24
CA ALA A 170 19.64 -19.47 -16.58
C ALA A 170 20.30 -20.29 -17.69
N GLU A 171 21.54 -20.74 -17.50
CA GLU A 171 22.27 -21.59 -18.43
C GLU A 171 21.58 -22.93 -18.70
N GLU A 172 20.87 -23.47 -17.74
CA GLU A 172 20.11 -24.70 -17.87
C GLU A 172 18.71 -24.44 -18.45
N PHE A 173 17.99 -23.43 -17.90
CA PHE A 173 16.64 -23.11 -18.33
C PHE A 173 16.54 -22.66 -19.78
N PHE A 174 17.54 -21.94 -20.28
CA PHE A 174 17.60 -21.41 -21.65
C PHE A 174 18.49 -22.24 -22.60
N ALA A 175 18.90 -23.45 -22.21
CA ALA A 175 19.84 -24.25 -22.99
C ALA A 175 19.38 -24.53 -24.44
N ASP A 176 18.07 -24.66 -24.65
CA ASP A 176 17.48 -24.94 -25.97
C ASP A 176 17.14 -23.68 -26.77
N CYS A 177 17.45 -22.49 -26.28
CA CYS A 177 17.19 -21.23 -26.98
C CYS A 177 18.33 -20.89 -27.94
N GLU A 178 17.98 -20.47 -29.17
CA GLU A 178 18.97 -19.96 -30.13
C GLU A 178 19.47 -18.55 -29.78
N VAL A 179 18.61 -17.78 -29.10
CA VAL A 179 18.88 -16.42 -28.63
C VAL A 179 18.29 -16.24 -27.23
N THR A 180 19.08 -15.64 -26.36
CA THR A 180 18.69 -15.31 -25.00
C THR A 180 19.16 -13.91 -24.67
N VAL A 181 18.28 -13.09 -24.05
CA VAL A 181 18.60 -11.73 -23.60
C VAL A 181 18.15 -11.52 -22.18
N THR A 182 18.88 -10.72 -21.45
CA THR A 182 18.59 -10.36 -20.06
C THR A 182 18.39 -8.85 -19.92
N GLY A 183 17.58 -8.46 -18.96
CA GLY A 183 17.36 -7.06 -18.60
C GLY A 183 17.12 -6.88 -17.09
N ARG A 184 17.54 -5.73 -16.58
CA ARG A 184 17.24 -5.26 -15.22
C ARG A 184 16.41 -4.00 -15.33
N PHE A 185 15.18 -4.04 -14.85
CA PHE A 185 14.24 -2.93 -14.95
C PHE A 185 13.77 -2.48 -13.57
N MET A 186 13.70 -1.19 -13.36
CA MET A 186 13.01 -0.60 -12.22
C MET A 186 11.59 -0.23 -12.66
N ASN A 187 10.59 -0.88 -12.04
CA ASN A 187 9.22 -0.40 -12.04
C ASN A 187 9.08 0.55 -10.87
N GLN A 188 9.24 1.84 -11.14
CA GLN A 188 9.42 2.87 -10.13
C GLN A 188 8.22 3.00 -9.18
N ARG A 189 8.48 3.41 -7.95
CA ARG A 189 7.48 3.75 -6.94
C ARG A 189 6.62 4.93 -7.41
N VAL A 190 5.31 4.86 -7.14
CA VAL A 190 4.35 5.93 -7.44
C VAL A 190 3.40 6.16 -6.26
N ALA A 191 3.06 7.43 -6.02
CA ALA A 191 2.03 7.81 -5.08
C ALA A 191 0.67 7.90 -5.79
N PRO A 192 -0.42 7.36 -5.24
CA PRO A 192 -1.74 7.36 -5.86
C PRO A 192 -2.37 8.74 -6.07
N CYS A 193 -2.08 9.71 -5.20
CA CYS A 193 -2.54 11.10 -5.26
C CYS A 193 -4.03 11.29 -5.57
N PRO A 194 -4.98 10.68 -4.83
CA PRO A 194 -6.39 11.00 -5.01
C PRO A 194 -6.65 12.49 -4.73
N LEU A 195 -7.63 13.10 -5.43
CA LEU A 195 -7.96 14.51 -5.20
C LEU A 195 -8.43 14.76 -3.77
N GLU A 196 -9.28 13.90 -3.24
CA GLU A 196 -9.60 13.86 -1.83
C GLU A 196 -8.45 13.24 -1.05
N VAL A 197 -7.84 13.99 -0.14
CA VAL A 197 -6.93 13.47 0.87
C VAL A 197 -7.69 12.59 1.88
N ARG A 198 -7.00 11.82 2.73
CA ARG A 198 -7.71 11.09 3.79
C ARG A 198 -8.24 12.06 4.82
N ALA A 199 -9.44 11.77 5.31
CA ALA A 199 -10.06 12.46 6.42
C ALA A 199 -10.93 11.47 7.20
N SER A 200 -11.12 11.75 8.47
CA SER A 200 -11.98 10.95 9.34
C SER A 200 -12.55 11.82 10.46
N ALA A 201 -13.75 11.45 10.92
CA ALA A 201 -14.38 12.06 12.08
C ALA A 201 -15.00 10.96 12.95
N ALA A 202 -14.77 10.99 14.26
CA ALA A 202 -15.21 9.98 15.20
C ALA A 202 -15.96 10.57 16.39
N THR A 203 -17.00 9.87 16.83
CA THR A 203 -17.76 10.19 18.05
C THR A 203 -18.32 8.92 18.67
N TRP A 204 -18.56 8.96 19.99
CA TRP A 204 -19.25 7.90 20.71
C TRP A 204 -20.68 8.34 21.03
N ASP A 205 -21.65 7.56 20.57
CA ASP A 205 -23.07 7.78 20.76
C ASP A 205 -23.71 6.54 21.38
N GLY A 206 -24.27 6.68 22.60
CA GLY A 206 -24.90 5.59 23.33
C GLY A 206 -24.02 4.36 23.55
N GLY A 207 -22.68 4.54 23.69
CA GLY A 207 -21.70 3.45 23.84
C GLY A 207 -21.25 2.83 22.52
N ARG A 208 -21.70 3.37 21.38
CA ARG A 208 -21.31 2.95 20.03
C ARG A 208 -20.41 3.98 19.37
N LEU A 209 -19.27 3.52 18.82
CA LEU A 209 -18.45 4.36 17.96
C LEU A 209 -19.18 4.59 16.63
N VAL A 210 -19.35 5.84 16.25
CA VAL A 210 -19.76 6.25 14.90
C VAL A 210 -18.60 7.01 14.29
N GLN A 211 -18.07 6.47 13.20
CA GLN A 211 -16.90 7.07 12.55
C GLN A 211 -17.07 7.15 11.05
N TRP A 212 -16.85 8.33 10.49
CA TRP A 212 -16.82 8.61 9.06
C TRP A 212 -15.40 8.49 8.57
N ILE A 213 -15.21 7.77 7.47
CA ILE A 213 -13.88 7.51 6.89
C ILE A 213 -13.90 7.67 5.37
N SER A 214 -12.82 8.19 4.82
CA SER A 214 -12.57 8.19 3.37
C SER A 214 -11.93 6.85 2.96
N SER A 215 -12.76 5.82 2.69
CA SER A 215 -12.31 4.44 2.47
C SER A 215 -12.95 3.83 1.22
N GLN A 216 -12.26 2.85 0.62
CA GLN A 216 -12.79 2.03 -0.46
C GLN A 216 -13.68 0.88 0.01
N GLY A 217 -13.85 0.71 1.31
CA GLY A 217 -14.70 -0.33 1.86
C GLY A 217 -14.80 -0.32 3.39
N ALA A 218 -15.82 0.35 3.93
CA ALA A 218 -16.07 0.39 5.38
C ALA A 218 -16.22 -1.01 5.99
N GLN A 219 -16.86 -1.94 5.28
CA GLN A 219 -17.03 -3.31 5.78
C GLN A 219 -15.70 -4.05 5.91
N GLY A 220 -14.78 -3.91 4.93
CA GLY A 220 -13.45 -4.53 5.02
C GLY A 220 -12.54 -3.90 6.07
N ALA A 221 -12.76 -2.64 6.40
CA ALA A 221 -12.03 -1.93 7.45
C ALA A 221 -12.51 -2.29 8.87
N LYS A 222 -13.73 -2.79 9.02
CA LYS A 222 -14.41 -2.94 10.32
C LYS A 222 -13.61 -3.74 11.34
N ASP A 223 -12.93 -4.79 10.93
CA ASP A 223 -12.17 -5.65 11.86
C ASP A 223 -11.01 -4.88 12.52
N ALA A 224 -10.28 -4.06 11.75
CA ALA A 224 -9.20 -3.24 12.28
C ALA A 224 -9.72 -2.18 13.26
N PHE A 225 -10.83 -1.51 12.92
CA PHE A 225 -11.48 -0.56 13.83
C PHE A 225 -12.03 -1.23 15.10
N THR A 226 -12.56 -2.44 14.96
CA THR A 226 -13.04 -3.23 16.10
C THR A 226 -11.88 -3.55 17.04
N ALA A 227 -10.76 -4.03 16.53
CA ALA A 227 -9.58 -4.32 17.34
C ALA A 227 -9.05 -3.06 18.06
N ALA A 228 -8.97 -1.92 17.37
CA ALA A 228 -8.49 -0.65 17.92
C ALA A 228 -9.44 -0.04 18.99
N ASN A 229 -10.71 -0.47 19.07
CA ASN A 229 -11.73 0.10 19.94
C ASN A 229 -12.33 -0.88 20.96
N GLY A 230 -11.59 -1.91 21.35
CA GLY A 230 -11.96 -2.82 22.45
C GLY A 230 -12.61 -4.14 22.05
N GLY A 231 -12.64 -4.46 20.75
CA GLY A 231 -12.95 -5.81 20.24
C GLY A 231 -14.45 -6.14 20.09
N ASP A 232 -15.37 -5.19 20.31
CA ASP A 232 -16.81 -5.40 20.09
C ASP A 232 -17.25 -4.84 18.73
N ALA A 233 -17.47 -5.72 17.76
CA ALA A 233 -17.89 -5.36 16.42
C ALA A 233 -19.29 -4.72 16.34
N GLU A 234 -20.19 -5.01 17.27
CA GLU A 234 -21.53 -4.42 17.32
C GLU A 234 -21.50 -2.98 17.82
N ALA A 235 -20.45 -2.63 18.58
CA ALA A 235 -20.20 -1.27 19.02
C ALA A 235 -19.55 -0.38 17.95
N ILE A 236 -19.26 -0.90 16.74
CA ILE A 236 -18.59 -0.14 15.68
C ILE A 236 -19.53 0.12 14.51
N HIS A 237 -19.71 1.40 14.16
CA HIS A 237 -20.47 1.87 13.00
C HIS A 237 -19.57 2.76 12.13
N LEU A 238 -19.04 2.19 11.05
CA LEU A 238 -18.28 2.94 10.06
C LEU A 238 -19.18 3.41 8.93
N ILE A 239 -19.01 4.67 8.54
CA ILE A 239 -19.74 5.32 7.46
C ILE A 239 -18.72 5.81 6.44
N THR A 240 -18.87 5.37 5.19
CA THR A 240 -18.10 5.90 4.07
C THR A 240 -19.04 6.76 3.23
N PRO A 241 -18.89 8.11 3.24
CA PRO A 241 -19.66 9.00 2.38
C PRO A 241 -19.17 8.91 0.92
N ASP A 242 -19.33 9.97 0.13
CA ASP A 242 -18.69 10.02 -1.20
C ASP A 242 -17.16 9.98 -1.05
N VAL A 243 -16.48 9.32 -1.99
CA VAL A 243 -15.02 9.16 -1.96
C VAL A 243 -14.41 9.78 -3.21
N GLY A 244 -13.52 10.75 -3.02
CA GLY A 244 -12.86 11.53 -4.05
C GLY A 244 -11.62 10.87 -4.66
N GLY A 245 -11.66 9.54 -4.80
CA GLY A 245 -10.59 8.69 -5.30
C GLY A 245 -9.86 7.95 -4.18
N GLY A 246 -9.41 6.72 -4.50
CA GLY A 246 -8.64 5.89 -3.59
C GLY A 246 -7.58 5.09 -4.33
N PHE A 247 -7.93 4.58 -5.52
CA PHE A 247 -7.05 3.87 -6.47
C PHE A 247 -6.33 2.64 -5.87
N GLY A 248 -6.87 2.08 -4.78
CA GLY A 248 -6.29 0.99 -4.01
C GLY A 248 -5.73 1.43 -2.66
N ALA A 249 -5.15 2.61 -2.55
CA ALA A 249 -4.48 3.05 -1.33
C ALA A 249 -5.43 3.32 -0.14
N LYS A 250 -6.72 3.53 -0.37
CA LYS A 250 -7.74 3.68 0.68
C LYS A 250 -8.47 2.35 1.00
N ILE A 251 -7.89 1.19 0.60
CA ILE A 251 -8.37 -0.13 1.04
C ILE A 251 -7.87 -0.43 2.45
N ASP A 252 -6.59 -0.14 2.71
CA ASP A 252 -5.98 -0.34 4.02
C ASP A 252 -6.47 0.69 5.03
N THR A 253 -6.34 0.37 6.30
CA THR A 253 -6.59 1.27 7.43
C THR A 253 -5.27 1.82 7.96
N TYR A 254 -5.29 3.07 8.36
CA TYR A 254 -4.09 3.77 8.81
C TYR A 254 -4.21 4.19 10.28
N ALA A 255 -3.07 4.38 10.92
CA ALA A 255 -2.99 4.74 12.33
C ALA A 255 -3.85 5.97 12.67
N GLU A 256 -3.82 6.97 11.79
CA GLU A 256 -4.54 8.22 11.97
C GLU A 256 -6.06 8.03 12.06
N GLU A 257 -6.60 7.11 11.28
CA GLU A 257 -8.02 6.80 11.28
C GLU A 257 -8.39 5.91 12.48
N LEU A 258 -7.54 4.92 12.78
CA LEU A 258 -7.79 3.95 13.86
C LEU A 258 -7.77 4.59 15.25
N LEU A 259 -6.93 5.61 15.46
CA LEU A 259 -6.78 6.26 16.75
C LEU A 259 -7.89 7.26 17.08
N LEU A 260 -8.67 7.76 16.11
CA LEU A 260 -9.72 8.75 16.39
C LEU A 260 -10.82 8.24 17.31
N GLY A 261 -11.20 6.97 17.20
CA GLY A 261 -12.19 6.37 18.13
C GLY A 261 -11.71 6.37 19.57
N PRO A 262 -10.51 5.84 19.90
CA PRO A 262 -9.90 5.95 21.23
C PRO A 262 -9.77 7.39 21.74
N LEU A 263 -9.28 8.31 20.89
CA LEU A 263 -9.15 9.74 21.25
C LEU A 263 -10.49 10.37 21.60
N ALA A 264 -11.52 10.15 20.77
CA ALA A 264 -12.86 10.67 21.01
C ALA A 264 -13.47 10.10 22.32
N LYS A 265 -13.19 8.83 22.63
CA LYS A 265 -13.64 8.18 23.87
C LYS A 265 -12.99 8.80 25.11
N GLN A 266 -11.68 8.97 25.07
CA GLN A 266 -10.91 9.53 26.18
C GLN A 266 -11.26 11.00 26.43
N LEU A 267 -11.43 11.78 25.35
CA LEU A 267 -11.78 13.20 25.45
C LEU A 267 -13.25 13.43 25.83
N GLY A 268 -14.13 12.44 25.62
CA GLY A 268 -15.57 12.57 25.84
C GLY A 268 -16.26 13.51 24.85
N ARG A 269 -15.67 13.79 23.70
CA ARG A 269 -16.20 14.65 22.63
C ARG A 269 -15.75 14.18 21.25
N PRO A 270 -16.42 14.60 20.15
CA PRO A 270 -16.03 14.22 18.80
C PRO A 270 -14.62 14.71 18.46
N VAL A 271 -13.92 13.95 17.62
CA VAL A 271 -12.60 14.32 17.08
C VAL A 271 -12.62 14.18 15.57
N ARG A 272 -12.04 15.15 14.87
CA ARG A 272 -11.82 15.16 13.43
C ARG A 272 -10.33 15.17 13.12
N TRP A 273 -9.99 14.58 12.00
CA TRP A 273 -8.67 14.62 11.41
C TRP A 273 -8.77 14.72 9.88
N ARG A 274 -7.88 15.50 9.31
CA ARG A 274 -7.67 15.58 7.87
C ARG A 274 -6.17 15.69 7.59
N GLU A 275 -5.66 14.85 6.71
CA GLU A 275 -4.28 14.98 6.25
C GLU A 275 -4.09 16.17 5.31
N THR A 276 -2.88 16.72 5.27
CA THR A 276 -2.47 17.64 4.22
C THR A 276 -2.04 16.86 2.97
N ARG A 277 -1.90 17.54 1.83
CA ARG A 277 -1.37 16.91 0.62
C ARG A 277 0.06 16.39 0.82
N SER A 278 0.89 17.12 1.55
CA SER A 278 2.26 16.69 1.87
C SER A 278 2.28 15.41 2.71
N GLU A 279 1.42 15.32 3.72
CA GLU A 279 1.26 14.10 4.52
C GLU A 279 0.74 12.94 3.66
N SER A 280 -0.25 13.20 2.78
CA SER A 280 -0.75 12.19 1.84
C SER A 280 0.36 11.62 0.95
N MET A 281 1.29 12.45 0.49
CA MET A 281 2.43 12.00 -0.33
C MET A 281 3.46 11.18 0.45
N MET A 282 3.55 11.37 1.76
CA MET A 282 4.51 10.66 2.63
C MET A 282 3.94 9.40 3.27
N GLN A 283 2.62 9.36 3.52
CA GLN A 283 2.03 8.34 4.39
C GLN A 283 0.95 7.49 3.72
N LEU A 284 0.21 8.03 2.75
CA LEU A 284 -0.72 7.20 1.97
C LEU A 284 0.08 6.16 1.19
N GLY A 285 -0.25 4.88 1.34
CA GLY A 285 0.51 3.78 0.77
C GLY A 285 0.81 3.95 -0.72
N HIS A 286 2.06 3.74 -1.09
CA HIS A 286 2.55 3.83 -2.45
C HIS A 286 2.29 2.54 -3.22
N GLY A 287 2.37 2.61 -4.56
CA GLY A 287 2.27 1.44 -5.42
C GLY A 287 3.52 1.20 -6.25
N ARG A 288 3.52 0.12 -7.02
CA ARG A 288 4.61 -0.34 -7.89
C ARG A 288 5.85 -0.72 -7.08
N ALA A 289 7.00 -0.07 -7.31
CA ALA A 289 8.24 -0.28 -6.57
C ALA A 289 8.76 -1.73 -6.68
N GLN A 290 8.98 -2.21 -7.90
CA GLN A 290 9.60 -3.51 -8.17
C GLN A 290 10.91 -3.36 -8.93
N LEU A 291 11.95 -4.04 -8.48
CA LEU A 291 13.13 -4.31 -9.29
C LEU A 291 12.93 -5.66 -9.97
N GLN A 292 13.08 -5.69 -11.30
CA GLN A 292 12.72 -6.83 -12.13
C GLN A 292 13.94 -7.28 -12.92
N TYR A 293 14.42 -8.49 -12.64
CA TYR A 293 15.42 -9.19 -13.44
C TYR A 293 14.67 -10.12 -14.38
N VAL A 294 14.80 -9.90 -15.67
CA VAL A 294 14.12 -10.67 -16.69
C VAL A 294 15.15 -11.36 -17.58
N THR A 295 14.85 -12.58 -17.98
CA THR A 295 15.54 -13.27 -19.06
C THR A 295 14.47 -13.84 -19.99
N ILE A 296 14.66 -13.65 -21.30
CA ILE A 296 13.74 -14.12 -22.33
C ILE A 296 14.55 -14.79 -23.44
N GLY A 297 14.05 -15.89 -23.95
CA GLY A 297 14.75 -16.67 -24.97
C GLY A 297 13.81 -17.35 -25.94
N GLY A 298 14.36 -17.72 -27.08
CA GLY A 298 13.64 -18.38 -28.16
C GLY A 298 14.46 -18.56 -29.41
N THR A 299 13.78 -18.59 -30.57
CA THR A 299 14.38 -18.84 -31.87
C THR A 299 14.67 -17.53 -32.63
N LYS A 300 15.63 -17.56 -33.56
CA LYS A 300 16.01 -16.40 -34.39
C LYS A 300 14.89 -15.91 -35.32
N ASP A 301 13.90 -16.76 -35.60
CA ASP A 301 12.74 -16.36 -36.39
C ASP A 301 11.68 -15.59 -35.55
N GLY A 302 11.88 -15.44 -34.23
CA GLY A 302 11.08 -14.58 -33.37
C GLY A 302 10.03 -15.32 -32.53
N LYS A 303 10.05 -16.65 -32.45
CA LYS A 303 9.23 -17.40 -31.51
C LYS A 303 9.89 -17.41 -30.11
N VAL A 304 9.21 -16.87 -29.12
CA VAL A 304 9.63 -16.91 -27.72
C VAL A 304 9.19 -18.23 -27.11
N THR A 305 10.10 -18.92 -26.46
CA THR A 305 9.85 -20.24 -25.85
C THR A 305 10.09 -20.25 -24.35
N HIS A 306 10.91 -19.34 -23.85
CA HIS A 306 11.29 -19.29 -22.44
C HIS A 306 11.24 -17.86 -21.91
N TYR A 307 10.71 -17.71 -20.70
CA TYR A 307 10.70 -16.45 -19.95
C TYR A 307 10.94 -16.71 -18.47
N GLN A 308 11.89 -16.00 -17.90
CA GLN A 308 12.20 -16.08 -16.47
C GLN A 308 12.17 -14.69 -15.86
N LEU A 309 11.48 -14.55 -14.72
CA LEU A 309 11.38 -13.30 -13.96
C LEU A 309 11.79 -13.55 -12.51
N HIS A 310 12.68 -12.71 -11.99
CA HIS A 310 12.84 -12.51 -10.55
C HIS A 310 12.43 -11.08 -10.22
N ALA A 311 11.31 -10.92 -9.51
CA ALA A 311 10.81 -9.63 -9.07
C ALA A 311 11.12 -9.41 -7.59
N ILE A 312 11.85 -8.35 -7.27
CA ILE A 312 12.07 -7.90 -5.90
C ILE A 312 11.07 -6.78 -5.63
N GLN A 313 10.13 -7.03 -4.72
CA GLN A 313 9.08 -6.10 -4.33
C GLN A 313 9.51 -5.28 -3.12
N ASP A 314 9.46 -3.97 -3.23
CA ASP A 314 9.57 -3.09 -2.08
C ASP A 314 8.27 -3.12 -1.25
N ALA A 315 8.33 -3.58 -0.02
CA ALA A 315 7.22 -3.52 0.94
C ALA A 315 7.14 -2.14 1.63
N GLY A 316 8.19 -1.33 1.50
CA GLY A 316 8.38 -0.14 2.33
C GLY A 316 8.67 -0.50 3.78
N SER A 317 8.38 0.39 4.69
CA SER A 317 8.70 0.23 6.11
C SER A 317 7.73 -0.69 6.88
N PHE A 318 6.71 -1.25 6.22
CA PHE A 318 5.74 -2.12 6.89
C PHE A 318 5.41 -3.36 6.05
N VAL A 319 5.41 -4.53 6.72
CA VAL A 319 5.09 -5.82 6.12
C VAL A 319 3.57 -5.95 6.03
N GLY A 320 2.97 -5.25 5.07
CA GLY A 320 1.54 -5.18 4.82
C GLY A 320 1.15 -5.72 3.44
N MET A 321 0.12 -5.15 2.85
CA MET A 321 -0.41 -5.52 1.53
C MET A 321 0.68 -5.51 0.44
N GLY A 322 1.63 -4.54 0.50
CA GLY A 322 2.75 -4.45 -0.45
C GLY A 322 3.59 -5.72 -0.53
N THR A 323 3.77 -6.40 0.60
CA THR A 323 4.57 -7.64 0.69
C THR A 323 4.05 -8.75 -0.22
N ILE A 324 2.73 -8.83 -0.42
CA ILE A 324 2.10 -9.91 -1.19
C ILE A 324 1.77 -9.54 -2.64
N LEU A 325 2.05 -8.31 -3.09
CA LEU A 325 1.69 -7.87 -4.44
C LEU A 325 2.45 -8.66 -5.53
N ALA A 326 3.76 -8.85 -5.36
CA ALA A 326 4.54 -9.58 -6.36
C ALA A 326 4.15 -11.07 -6.42
N PRO A 327 4.11 -11.83 -5.32
CA PRO A 327 3.83 -13.26 -5.38
C PRO A 327 2.39 -13.57 -5.83
N PHE A 328 1.41 -12.78 -5.43
CA PHE A 328 0.00 -13.09 -5.69
C PHE A 328 -0.62 -12.34 -6.86
N MET A 329 0.00 -11.25 -7.33
CA MET A 329 -0.56 -10.42 -8.39
C MET A 329 0.35 -10.29 -9.61
N THR A 330 1.67 -10.09 -9.43
CA THR A 330 2.61 -10.01 -10.57
C THR A 330 2.87 -11.39 -11.16
N ARG A 331 3.16 -12.37 -10.31
CA ARG A 331 3.51 -13.72 -10.73
C ARG A 331 2.45 -14.39 -11.65
N PRO A 332 1.15 -14.46 -11.29
CA PRO A 332 0.15 -15.13 -12.15
C PRO A 332 -0.10 -14.40 -13.47
N MET A 333 0.32 -13.14 -13.58
CA MET A 333 0.15 -12.33 -14.80
C MET A 333 1.42 -12.22 -15.65
N ALA A 334 2.48 -12.95 -15.31
CA ALA A 334 3.80 -12.81 -15.93
C ALA A 334 3.82 -13.18 -17.42
N SER A 335 2.95 -14.08 -17.90
CA SER A 335 2.83 -14.40 -19.32
C SER A 335 2.18 -13.30 -20.16
N GLY A 336 1.41 -12.40 -19.51
CA GLY A 336 0.57 -11.44 -20.24
C GLY A 336 -0.36 -12.15 -21.22
N VAL A 337 -0.38 -11.67 -22.47
CA VAL A 337 -1.20 -12.20 -23.57
C VAL A 337 -0.43 -13.16 -24.48
N TYR A 338 0.76 -13.61 -24.03
CA TYR A 338 1.67 -14.40 -24.86
C TYR A 338 1.58 -15.89 -24.54
N ASP A 339 1.67 -16.70 -25.59
CA ASP A 339 1.77 -18.15 -25.54
C ASP A 339 3.25 -18.56 -25.44
N ILE A 340 3.78 -18.48 -24.22
CA ILE A 340 5.15 -18.86 -23.86
C ILE A 340 5.06 -20.14 -23.03
N PRO A 341 5.58 -21.28 -23.53
CA PRO A 341 5.40 -22.58 -22.88
C PRO A 341 6.20 -22.76 -21.58
N ASN A 342 7.36 -22.11 -21.47
CA ASN A 342 8.23 -22.27 -20.30
C ASN A 342 8.38 -20.92 -19.60
N ILE A 343 7.78 -20.81 -18.41
CA ILE A 343 7.84 -19.59 -17.60
C ILE A 343 8.17 -19.95 -16.15
N GLU A 344 9.20 -19.32 -15.61
CA GLU A 344 9.52 -19.35 -14.19
C GLU A 344 9.45 -17.95 -13.59
N VAL A 345 8.86 -17.84 -12.42
CA VAL A 345 8.73 -16.56 -11.71
C VAL A 345 9.01 -16.74 -10.22
N ARG A 346 10.12 -16.15 -9.80
CA ARG A 346 10.45 -15.97 -8.38
C ARG A 346 10.10 -14.54 -7.96
N THR A 347 9.62 -14.39 -6.73
CA THR A 347 9.43 -13.06 -6.13
C THR A 347 10.00 -13.04 -4.72
N THR A 348 10.67 -11.95 -4.37
CA THR A 348 11.18 -11.69 -3.03
C THR A 348 10.66 -10.32 -2.59
N SER A 349 10.07 -10.22 -1.40
CA SER A 349 9.60 -8.95 -0.85
C SER A 349 10.55 -8.47 0.24
N VAL A 350 10.90 -7.19 0.20
CA VAL A 350 11.94 -6.57 1.00
C VAL A 350 11.36 -5.38 1.75
N VAL A 351 11.66 -5.25 3.04
CA VAL A 351 11.39 -4.02 3.78
C VAL A 351 12.50 -3.01 3.58
N THR A 352 12.10 -1.74 3.50
CA THR A 352 13.00 -0.60 3.33
C THR A 352 12.55 0.56 4.21
N ASN A 353 13.39 1.59 4.38
CA ASN A 353 13.02 2.80 5.12
C ASN A 353 12.26 3.81 4.25
N THR A 354 11.26 3.32 3.53
CA THR A 354 10.39 4.12 2.65
C THR A 354 8.92 3.96 3.05
N THR A 355 8.05 4.85 2.55
CA THR A 355 6.59 4.73 2.76
C THR A 355 6.11 3.31 2.45
N PRO A 356 5.26 2.68 3.28
CA PRO A 356 4.71 1.35 2.99
C PRO A 356 4.08 1.28 1.59
N THR A 357 4.25 0.15 0.92
CA THR A 357 3.55 -0.10 -0.34
C THR A 357 2.22 -0.78 -0.08
N THR A 358 1.25 -0.50 -0.94
CA THR A 358 -0.09 -1.08 -0.91
C THR A 358 -0.62 -1.27 -2.32
N ALA A 359 -1.86 -1.70 -2.44
CA ALA A 359 -2.50 -1.83 -3.73
C ALA A 359 -2.58 -0.45 -4.43
N TYR A 360 -2.13 -0.40 -5.67
CA TYR A 360 -2.36 0.74 -6.55
C TYR A 360 -2.88 0.23 -7.90
N ARG A 361 -3.92 0.85 -8.41
CA ARG A 361 -4.66 0.59 -9.65
C ARG A 361 -4.03 -0.45 -10.58
N GLY A 362 -4.55 -1.66 -10.59
CA GLY A 362 -4.00 -2.83 -11.28
C GLY A 362 -3.16 -3.76 -10.40
N ALA A 363 -2.52 -3.26 -9.34
CA ALA A 363 -1.78 -3.98 -8.29
C ALA A 363 -1.09 -5.27 -8.78
N GLY A 364 0.18 -5.18 -9.16
CA GLY A 364 1.00 -6.29 -9.69
C GLY A 364 0.83 -6.56 -11.17
N ARG A 365 -0.35 -6.27 -11.77
CA ARG A 365 -0.60 -6.49 -13.20
C ARG A 365 0.15 -5.51 -14.10
N PRO A 366 0.16 -4.19 -13.85
CA PRO A 366 1.01 -3.27 -14.60
C PRO A 366 2.50 -3.59 -14.48
N GLU A 367 2.93 -4.08 -13.31
CA GLU A 367 4.30 -4.47 -13.05
C GLU A 367 4.68 -5.71 -13.90
N ALA A 368 3.81 -6.72 -13.94
CA ALA A 368 4.01 -7.89 -14.80
C ALA A 368 4.05 -7.50 -16.29
N THR A 369 3.11 -6.65 -16.71
CA THR A 369 3.05 -6.17 -18.10
C THR A 369 4.32 -5.38 -18.45
N ALA A 370 4.77 -4.49 -17.58
CA ALA A 370 6.00 -3.73 -17.82
C ALA A 370 7.22 -4.65 -17.99
N ALA A 371 7.33 -5.71 -17.20
CA ALA A 371 8.43 -6.67 -17.29
C ALA A 371 8.43 -7.43 -18.63
N ILE A 372 7.30 -8.07 -18.97
CA ILE A 372 7.22 -8.90 -20.18
C ILE A 372 7.31 -8.06 -21.46
N GLU A 373 6.65 -6.90 -21.52
CA GLU A 373 6.67 -6.05 -22.72
C GLU A 373 8.07 -5.48 -22.99
N ARG A 374 8.81 -5.09 -21.96
CA ARG A 374 10.20 -4.66 -22.11
C ARG A 374 11.12 -5.83 -22.48
N ALA A 375 10.87 -7.03 -21.96
CA ALA A 375 11.60 -8.23 -22.36
C ALA A 375 11.36 -8.56 -23.85
N MET A 376 10.12 -8.45 -24.33
CA MET A 376 9.78 -8.63 -25.75
C MET A 376 10.47 -7.62 -26.65
N ASP A 377 10.60 -6.36 -26.23
CA ASP A 377 11.35 -5.34 -26.98
C ASP A 377 12.86 -5.67 -27.05
N LEU A 378 13.45 -6.09 -25.93
CA LEU A 378 14.86 -6.52 -25.92
C LEU A 378 15.09 -7.71 -26.84
N PHE A 379 14.22 -8.71 -26.80
CA PHE A 379 14.33 -9.90 -27.63
C PHE A 379 14.20 -9.54 -29.13
N ALA A 380 13.20 -8.70 -29.48
CA ALA A 380 13.01 -8.23 -30.84
C ALA A 380 14.22 -7.45 -31.36
N HIS A 381 14.83 -6.60 -30.54
CA HIS A 381 16.05 -5.86 -30.87
C HIS A 381 17.22 -6.78 -31.14
N GLU A 382 17.43 -7.78 -30.28
CA GLU A 382 18.54 -8.72 -30.39
C GLU A 382 18.50 -9.53 -31.70
N ILE A 383 17.30 -9.97 -32.12
CA ILE A 383 17.12 -10.71 -33.36
C ILE A 383 16.92 -9.82 -34.59
N GLY A 384 16.95 -8.49 -34.42
CA GLY A 384 16.79 -7.52 -35.51
C GLY A 384 15.41 -7.52 -36.18
N GLN A 385 14.37 -7.85 -35.48
CA GLN A 385 12.99 -7.88 -35.98
C GLN A 385 12.12 -6.74 -35.40
N ASP A 386 11.05 -6.38 -36.13
CA ASP A 386 10.07 -5.42 -35.65
C ASP A 386 9.38 -5.95 -34.37
N PRO A 387 9.34 -5.19 -33.27
CA PRO A 387 8.73 -5.63 -32.00
C PRO A 387 7.25 -6.00 -32.13
N ALA A 388 6.49 -5.38 -33.03
CA ALA A 388 5.09 -5.70 -33.25
C ALA A 388 4.94 -7.06 -33.98
N GLU A 389 5.85 -7.38 -34.93
CA GLU A 389 5.84 -8.68 -35.59
C GLU A 389 6.21 -9.81 -34.62
N VAL A 390 7.20 -9.61 -33.75
CA VAL A 390 7.56 -10.57 -32.70
C VAL A 390 6.36 -10.82 -31.78
N ARG A 391 5.66 -9.75 -31.37
CA ARG A 391 4.45 -9.89 -30.54
C ARG A 391 3.36 -10.70 -31.24
N ARG A 392 3.05 -10.40 -32.50
CA ARG A 392 2.04 -11.14 -33.29
C ARG A 392 2.32 -12.63 -33.37
N LYS A 393 3.58 -13.03 -33.52
CA LYS A 393 3.99 -14.44 -33.55
C LYS A 393 3.75 -15.17 -32.23
N ASN A 394 3.73 -14.44 -31.11
CA ASN A 394 3.69 -14.99 -29.78
C ASN A 394 2.36 -14.77 -29.05
N LEU A 395 1.37 -14.13 -29.68
CA LEU A 395 0.04 -13.98 -29.07
C LEU A 395 -0.63 -15.34 -28.89
N ILE A 396 -1.37 -15.48 -27.78
CA ILE A 396 -2.27 -16.62 -27.56
C ILE A 396 -3.23 -16.68 -28.76
N ALA A 397 -3.34 -17.85 -29.38
CA ALA A 397 -4.24 -18.08 -30.51
C ALA A 397 -5.70 -17.93 -30.06
N LYS A 398 -6.61 -17.65 -31.01
CA LYS A 398 -8.03 -17.60 -30.71
C LYS A 398 -8.48 -18.95 -30.13
N PHE A 399 -9.10 -18.91 -28.97
CA PHE A 399 -9.60 -20.09 -28.26
C PHE A 399 -11.11 -20.02 -28.05
N THR A 400 -11.77 -21.19 -27.96
CA THR A 400 -13.21 -21.36 -27.70
C THR A 400 -13.46 -22.08 -26.38
N GLU A 401 -12.43 -22.75 -25.86
CA GLU A 401 -12.38 -23.40 -24.56
C GLU A 401 -11.41 -22.62 -23.66
N PRO A 402 -11.52 -22.72 -22.34
CA PRO A 402 -10.61 -22.03 -21.42
C PRO A 402 -9.15 -22.33 -21.74
N HIS A 403 -8.35 -21.28 -21.87
CA HIS A 403 -6.91 -21.36 -22.10
C HIS A 403 -6.15 -21.12 -20.79
N THR A 404 -5.33 -22.08 -20.40
CA THR A 404 -4.49 -21.97 -19.19
C THR A 404 -3.05 -21.65 -19.60
N THR A 405 -2.52 -20.55 -19.10
CA THR A 405 -1.12 -20.16 -19.34
C THR A 405 -0.13 -20.98 -18.52
N ALA A 406 1.15 -20.94 -18.85
CA ALA A 406 2.21 -21.65 -18.12
C ALA A 406 2.32 -21.25 -16.63
N VAL A 407 1.83 -20.05 -16.25
CA VAL A 407 1.78 -19.59 -14.85
C VAL A 407 0.43 -19.86 -14.15
N GLY A 408 -0.45 -20.62 -14.81
CA GLY A 408 -1.73 -21.09 -14.24
C GLY A 408 -2.88 -20.07 -14.34
N GLN A 409 -2.71 -18.95 -15.05
CA GLN A 409 -3.81 -18.02 -15.31
C GLN A 409 -4.74 -18.61 -16.39
N VAL A 410 -6.04 -18.56 -16.14
CA VAL A 410 -7.07 -19.05 -17.08
C VAL A 410 -7.77 -17.85 -17.74
N TYR A 411 -7.86 -17.90 -19.06
CA TYR A 411 -8.60 -16.94 -19.91
C TYR A 411 -9.85 -17.58 -20.51
#